data_77638eeb76ae12e87b896597b7b8e774
#
_entry.id   77638eeb76ae12e87b896597b7b8e774
#
_cell.length_a   1.000
_cell.length_b   1.000
_cell.length_c   1.000
_cell.angle_alpha   90.00
_cell.angle_beta   90.00
_cell.angle_gamma   90.00
#
_symmetry.space_group_name_H-M   'P 1'
#
loop_
_entity.id
_entity.type
_entity.pdbx_description
1 polymer ?
#
loop_
_entity_poly.entity_id
_entity_poly.type
_entity_poly.pdbx_seq_one_letter_code
_entity_poly.pdbx_strand_id
1 'polypeptide(L)'
;MLENKDSLKTPISSMGEFALIEHLTKHFDVKQSSTIKSIGDDAAVIDHKKQTVVTTDLLIEGVHFDLSYMPLKHLGYKSVVVNVSDIFAMNATATQITVSIAVSNRF
;
A
#
# COMPACT_ATOMS: atom_id res chain seq x y z
N MET A 1 3.79 -19.51 -20.81
CA MET A 1 4.12 -18.22 -20.19
C MET A 1 4.01 -17.14 -21.24
N LEU A 2 3.20 -16.17 -21.00
CA LEU A 2 3.14 -15.00 -21.89
C LEU A 2 4.41 -14.20 -21.66
N GLU A 3 5.25 -14.13 -22.69
CA GLU A 3 6.39 -13.23 -22.63
C GLU A 3 5.89 -11.79 -22.47
N ASN A 4 6.43 -11.09 -21.50
CA ASN A 4 6.19 -9.68 -21.37
C ASN A 4 6.92 -8.95 -22.50
N LYS A 5 6.20 -8.66 -23.59
CA LYS A 5 6.76 -7.97 -24.75
C LYS A 5 6.96 -6.49 -24.53
N ASP A 6 6.46 -5.96 -23.41
CA ASP A 6 6.64 -4.57 -23.05
C ASP A 6 7.89 -4.43 -22.19
N SER A 7 8.97 -3.92 -22.78
CA SER A 7 10.24 -3.71 -22.09
C SER A 7 10.17 -2.71 -20.93
N LEU A 8 9.06 -1.96 -20.82
CA LEU A 8 8.84 -0.99 -19.73
C LEU A 8 8.19 -1.63 -18.50
N LYS A 9 7.73 -2.88 -18.60
CA LYS A 9 7.08 -3.61 -17.51
C LYS A 9 8.05 -4.60 -16.88
N THR A 10 8.14 -4.55 -15.56
CA THR A 10 8.91 -5.49 -14.76
C THR A 10 7.93 -6.42 -14.03
N PRO A 11 8.05 -7.75 -14.17
CA PRO A 11 7.21 -8.67 -13.40
C PRO A 11 7.43 -8.49 -11.91
N ILE A 12 6.35 -8.45 -11.14
CA ILE A 12 6.39 -8.33 -9.68
C ILE A 12 7.22 -9.45 -9.07
N SER A 13 7.04 -10.68 -9.58
CA SER A 13 7.75 -11.87 -9.09
C SER A 13 9.26 -11.80 -9.22
N SER A 14 9.81 -10.92 -10.06
CA SER A 14 11.26 -10.78 -10.25
C SER A 14 11.94 -9.91 -9.19
N MET A 15 11.19 -9.18 -8.40
CA MET A 15 11.72 -8.19 -7.45
C MET A 15 11.93 -8.71 -6.05
N GLY A 16 11.08 -9.63 -5.59
CA GLY A 16 11.02 -10.01 -4.18
C GLY A 16 10.35 -8.94 -3.31
N GLU A 17 10.08 -9.29 -2.05
CA GLU A 17 9.26 -8.45 -1.17
C GLU A 17 9.90 -7.09 -0.87
N PHE A 18 11.13 -7.08 -0.40
CA PHE A 18 11.76 -5.83 0.04
C PHE A 18 12.05 -4.89 -1.13
N ALA A 19 12.51 -5.44 -2.25
CA ALA A 19 12.78 -4.63 -3.45
C ALA A 19 11.49 -4.04 -4.02
N LEU A 20 10.38 -4.79 -3.98
CA LEU A 20 9.08 -4.29 -4.43
C LEU A 20 8.59 -3.15 -3.52
N ILE A 21 8.68 -3.33 -2.21
CA ILE A 21 8.28 -2.29 -1.25
C ILE A 21 9.11 -1.02 -1.48
N GLU A 22 10.41 -1.14 -1.60
CA GLU A 22 11.31 -0.01 -1.87
C GLU A 22 10.93 0.70 -3.17
N HIS A 23 10.69 -0.05 -4.24
CA HIS A 23 10.30 0.50 -5.53
C HIS A 23 8.98 1.28 -5.46
N LEU A 24 7.98 0.73 -4.77
CA LEU A 24 6.66 1.35 -4.66
C LEU A 24 6.67 2.60 -3.77
N THR A 25 7.60 2.68 -2.81
CA THR A 25 7.58 3.71 -1.77
C THR A 25 8.76 4.69 -1.83
N LYS A 26 9.63 4.57 -2.81
CA LYS A 26 10.86 5.37 -2.93
C LYS A 26 10.63 6.89 -2.98
N HIS A 27 9.44 7.32 -3.36
CA HIS A 27 9.08 8.74 -3.43
C HIS A 27 8.30 9.24 -2.20
N PHE A 28 8.09 8.36 -1.21
CA PHE A 28 7.33 8.71 -0.02
C PHE A 28 8.28 9.25 1.05
N ASP A 29 7.94 10.41 1.57
CA ASP A 29 8.66 11.04 2.67
C ASP A 29 7.81 11.05 3.92
N VAL A 30 8.45 11.02 5.08
CA VAL A 30 7.78 11.21 6.36
C VAL A 30 7.29 12.66 6.45
N LYS A 31 5.98 12.84 6.57
CA LYS A 31 5.33 14.16 6.63
C LYS A 31 4.79 14.48 8.02
N GLN A 32 4.49 13.46 8.81
CA GLN A 32 3.87 13.62 10.12
C GLN A 32 4.92 13.57 11.21
N SER A 33 4.89 14.54 12.12
CA SER A 33 5.82 14.57 13.26
C SER A 33 5.61 13.40 14.23
N SER A 34 4.42 12.79 14.22
CA SER A 34 4.11 11.59 15.01
C SER A 34 4.80 10.32 14.48
N THR A 35 5.28 10.32 13.24
CA THR A 35 5.97 9.16 12.66
C THR A 35 7.45 9.20 13.05
N ILE A 36 7.85 8.31 13.93
CA ILE A 36 9.25 8.17 14.36
C ILE A 36 10.03 7.31 13.36
N LYS A 37 9.43 6.21 12.93
CA LYS A 37 10.00 5.29 11.94
C LYS A 37 8.91 4.84 11.00
N SER A 38 9.12 5.05 9.71
CA SER A 38 8.18 4.70 8.66
C SER A 38 8.56 3.36 8.00
N ILE A 39 8.51 3.30 6.68
CA ILE A 39 8.77 2.12 5.85
C ILE A 39 10.25 1.71 5.96
N GLY A 40 10.51 0.41 5.89
CA GLY A 40 11.87 -0.11 5.73
C GLY A 40 12.32 -1.10 6.79
N ASP A 41 11.44 -1.48 7.70
CA ASP A 41 11.70 -2.48 8.73
C ASP A 41 10.43 -3.30 8.99
N ASP A 42 10.47 -4.18 9.98
CA ASP A 42 9.36 -5.07 10.33
C ASP A 42 8.11 -4.33 10.79
N ALA A 43 8.27 -3.13 11.34
CA ALA A 43 7.15 -2.32 11.81
C ALA A 43 7.48 -0.82 11.73
N ALA A 44 6.45 0.00 11.70
CA ALA A 44 6.56 1.44 11.88
C ALA A 44 6.53 1.79 13.36
N VAL A 45 7.15 2.91 13.73
CA VAL A 45 7.09 3.45 15.08
C VAL A 45 6.37 4.79 15.03
N ILE A 46 5.28 4.89 15.79
CA ILE A 46 4.40 6.06 15.79
C ILE A 46 4.21 6.50 17.24
N ASP A 47 4.34 7.79 17.47
CA ASP A 47 4.11 8.39 18.78
C ASP A 47 2.99 9.43 18.68
N HIS A 48 1.77 8.97 18.96
CA HIS A 48 0.61 9.84 19.10
C HIS A 48 0.44 10.23 20.57
N LYS A 49 0.32 11.53 20.82
CA LYS A 49 0.09 12.05 22.18
C LYS A 49 -1.38 12.08 22.58
N LYS A 50 -2.28 11.60 21.73
CA LYS A 50 -3.74 11.65 21.87
C LYS A 50 -4.35 10.28 21.62
N GLN A 51 -5.67 10.17 21.85
CA GLN A 51 -6.42 9.00 21.41
C GLN A 51 -6.22 8.76 19.92
N THR A 52 -6.08 7.49 19.57
CA THR A 52 -5.80 7.08 18.20
C THR A 52 -6.88 6.13 17.72
N VAL A 53 -7.43 6.40 16.54
CA VAL A 53 -8.31 5.48 15.82
C VAL A 53 -7.45 4.70 14.85
N VAL A 54 -7.57 3.38 14.88
CA VAL A 54 -6.81 2.48 14.01
C VAL A 54 -7.77 1.60 13.23
N THR A 55 -7.55 1.48 11.93
CA THR A 55 -8.26 0.55 11.06
C THR A 55 -7.29 -0.15 10.14
N THR A 56 -7.66 -1.32 9.65
CA THR A 56 -6.87 -2.05 8.66
C THR A 56 -7.79 -2.65 7.61
N ASP A 57 -7.31 -2.70 6.37
CA ASP A 57 -7.98 -3.35 5.26
C ASP A 57 -6.99 -4.19 4.49
N LEU A 58 -7.43 -5.37 4.04
CA LEU A 58 -6.66 -6.23 3.14
C LEU A 58 -7.33 -6.24 1.77
N LEU A 59 -6.58 -5.89 0.73
CA LEU A 59 -7.02 -5.99 -0.66
C LEU A 59 -6.44 -7.26 -1.28
N ILE A 60 -7.31 -8.15 -1.73
CA ILE A 60 -6.91 -9.44 -2.32
C ILE A 60 -7.31 -9.45 -3.78
N GLU A 61 -6.34 -9.75 -4.66
CA GLU A 61 -6.63 -9.92 -6.07
C GLU A 61 -7.62 -11.06 -6.30
N GLY A 62 -8.58 -10.84 -7.21
CA GLY A 62 -9.67 -11.76 -7.48
C GLY A 62 -10.85 -11.62 -6.53
N VAL A 63 -10.71 -10.87 -5.44
CA VAL A 63 -11.78 -10.61 -4.46
C VAL A 63 -12.16 -9.13 -4.47
N HIS A 64 -11.18 -8.25 -4.25
CA HIS A 64 -11.39 -6.81 -4.13
C HIS A 64 -11.03 -6.04 -5.40
N PHE A 65 -10.19 -6.61 -6.25
CA PHE A 65 -9.76 -6.04 -7.51
C PHE A 65 -9.29 -7.14 -8.46
N ASP A 66 -9.10 -6.79 -9.73
CA ASP A 66 -8.60 -7.72 -10.74
C ASP A 66 -7.63 -6.98 -11.68
N LEU A 67 -6.35 -7.32 -11.61
CA LEU A 67 -5.30 -6.70 -12.40
C LEU A 67 -5.35 -7.06 -13.88
N SER A 68 -6.18 -8.02 -14.30
CA SER A 68 -6.37 -8.29 -15.72
C SER A 68 -7.06 -7.14 -16.45
N TYR A 69 -7.78 -6.28 -15.74
CA TYR A 69 -8.42 -5.09 -16.33
C TYR A 69 -8.30 -3.81 -15.48
N MET A 70 -7.92 -3.90 -14.21
CA MET A 70 -7.73 -2.72 -13.36
C MET A 70 -6.29 -2.20 -13.49
N PRO A 71 -6.06 -0.95 -13.89
CA PRO A 71 -4.73 -0.37 -13.87
C PRO A 71 -4.14 -0.31 -12.45
N LEU A 72 -2.84 -0.53 -12.32
CA LEU A 72 -2.14 -0.45 -11.03
C LEU A 72 -2.33 0.89 -10.33
N LYS A 73 -2.43 1.97 -11.11
CA LYS A 73 -2.71 3.30 -10.57
C LYS A 73 -4.03 3.34 -9.80
N HIS A 74 -5.06 2.68 -10.32
CA HIS A 74 -6.37 2.62 -9.66
C HIS A 74 -6.30 1.75 -8.38
N LEU A 75 -5.52 0.68 -8.40
CA LEU A 75 -5.29 -0.14 -7.21
C LEU A 75 -4.61 0.69 -6.11
N GLY A 76 -3.58 1.46 -6.46
CA GLY A 76 -2.92 2.36 -5.53
C GLY A 76 -3.87 3.36 -4.90
N TYR A 77 -4.71 4.00 -5.70
CA TYR A 77 -5.74 4.93 -5.23
C TYR A 77 -6.72 4.22 -4.28
N LYS A 78 -7.22 3.06 -4.66
CA LYS A 78 -8.16 2.28 -3.85
C LYS A 78 -7.54 1.88 -2.51
N SER A 79 -6.26 1.49 -2.49
CA SER A 79 -5.58 1.07 -1.27
C SER A 79 -5.49 2.18 -0.21
N VAL A 80 -5.44 3.43 -0.63
CA VAL A 80 -5.47 4.58 0.27
C VAL A 80 -6.90 4.90 0.68
N VAL A 81 -7.82 4.98 -0.27
CA VAL A 81 -9.21 5.42 -0.03
C VAL A 81 -9.95 4.50 0.92
N VAL A 82 -9.78 3.18 0.82
CA VAL A 82 -10.48 2.24 1.72
C VAL A 82 -10.05 2.43 3.18
N ASN A 83 -8.78 2.76 3.42
CA ASN A 83 -8.28 3.03 4.76
C ASN A 83 -8.74 4.40 5.28
N VAL A 84 -8.62 5.42 4.45
CA VAL A 84 -8.96 6.79 4.84
C VAL A 84 -10.46 6.94 5.10
N SER A 85 -11.32 6.29 4.32
CA SER A 85 -12.76 6.38 4.48
C SER A 85 -13.24 5.85 5.84
N ASP A 86 -12.63 4.80 6.36
CA ASP A 86 -12.97 4.26 7.68
C ASP A 86 -12.58 5.23 8.81
N ILE A 87 -11.46 5.91 8.65
CA ILE A 87 -11.01 6.95 9.60
C ILE A 87 -11.97 8.15 9.58
N PHE A 88 -12.38 8.59 8.39
CA PHE A 88 -13.33 9.69 8.25
C PHE A 88 -14.71 9.34 8.81
N ALA A 89 -15.14 8.06 8.66
CA ALA A 89 -16.39 7.60 9.25
C ALA A 89 -16.40 7.70 10.78
N MET A 90 -15.23 7.68 11.41
CA MET A 90 -15.07 7.86 12.86
C MET A 90 -14.81 9.32 13.26
N ASN A 91 -14.98 10.25 12.34
CA ASN A 91 -14.72 11.68 12.54
C ASN A 91 -13.29 11.95 13.04
N ALA A 92 -12.33 11.20 12.52
CA ALA A 92 -10.92 11.34 12.87
C ALA A 92 -10.11 11.89 11.69
N THR A 93 -8.90 12.36 11.97
CA THR A 93 -7.97 12.84 10.96
C THR A 93 -7.01 11.72 10.59
N ALA A 94 -6.94 11.40 9.29
CA ALA A 94 -6.00 10.41 8.79
C ALA A 94 -4.58 10.99 8.75
N THR A 95 -3.64 10.33 9.41
CA THR A 95 -2.26 10.80 9.50
C THR A 95 -1.25 9.80 8.93
N GLN A 96 -1.48 8.52 9.14
CA GLN A 96 -0.68 7.43 8.57
C GLN A 96 -1.61 6.36 8.02
N ILE A 97 -1.14 5.58 7.07
CA ILE A 97 -1.84 4.39 6.58
C ILE A 97 -0.92 3.18 6.62
N THR A 98 -1.53 2.02 6.77
CA THR A 98 -0.90 0.74 6.42
C THR A 98 -1.58 0.20 5.17
N VAL A 99 -0.83 -0.45 4.31
CA VAL A 99 -1.35 -1.03 3.08
C VAL A 99 -1.05 -2.52 3.08
N SER A 100 -2.09 -3.33 2.96
CA SER A 100 -1.98 -4.78 2.87
C SER A 100 -2.62 -5.23 1.55
N ILE A 101 -1.82 -5.79 0.66
CA ILE A 101 -2.26 -6.21 -0.68
C ILE A 101 -1.75 -7.61 -0.93
N ALA A 102 -2.65 -8.48 -1.38
CA ALA A 102 -2.32 -9.81 -1.89
C ALA A 102 -2.49 -9.83 -3.41
N VAL A 103 -1.41 -10.05 -4.12
CA VAL A 103 -1.35 -10.00 -5.59
C VAL A 103 -0.93 -11.37 -6.11
N SER A 104 -1.57 -11.81 -7.19
CA SER A 104 -1.19 -13.04 -7.88
C SER A 104 0.23 -12.92 -8.46
N ASN A 105 0.99 -14.03 -8.42
CA ASN A 105 2.34 -14.07 -8.96
C ASN A 105 2.39 -14.06 -10.50
N ARG A 106 1.24 -14.07 -11.17
CA ARG A 106 1.16 -13.97 -12.64
C ARG A 106 1.37 -12.55 -13.18
N PHE A 107 1.45 -11.55 -12.32
CA PHE A 107 1.60 -10.13 -12.71
C PHE A 107 2.97 -9.54 -12.35
#